data_1ea1eda019a50e5bf994b99cfd233e6e
#
_entry.id   1ea1eda019a50e5bf994b99cfd233e6e
#
_cell.length_a   1.000
_cell.length_b   1.000
_cell.length_c   1.000
_cell.angle_alpha   90.00
_cell.angle_beta   90.00
_cell.angle_gamma   90.00
#
_symmetry.space_group_name_H-M   'P 1'
#
loop_
_entity.id
_entity.type
_entity.pdbx_description
1 polymer ?
#
loop_
_entity_poly.entity_id
_entity_poly.type
_entity_poly.pdbx_seq_one_letter_code
_entity_poly.pdbx_strand_id
1 'polypeptide(L)'
;IESLCKKRPERILLREKDLEQEAYTRLAGKVKEICDRYQVPFYCHTYREAAVKTEAAGLHLPLPVLRSTGTEDLGKIAVGCSVHSVQEAEEAADLGGDYLIAGHIYATECKKDLPPRGVKFLKEVCQAVSLPVYAIGGIRLDQVQIEKTLAVGAMGVCIMSEAMTCEP
;
A
#
# COMPACT_ATOMS: atom_id res chain seq x y z
N ILE A 1 10.68 -5.54 -11.25
CA ILE A 1 9.52 -6.30 -10.72
C ILE A 1 9.89 -7.77 -10.55
N GLU A 2 10.45 -8.41 -11.57
CA GLU A 2 10.80 -9.84 -11.51
C GLU A 2 11.72 -10.20 -10.35
N SER A 3 12.76 -9.40 -10.10
CA SER A 3 13.67 -9.53 -8.96
C SER A 3 12.95 -9.45 -7.61
N LEU A 4 11.93 -8.58 -7.52
CA LEU A 4 11.09 -8.47 -6.33
C LEU A 4 10.22 -9.70 -6.14
N CYS A 5 9.59 -10.19 -7.22
CA CYS A 5 8.75 -11.39 -7.16
C CYS A 5 9.52 -12.64 -6.73
N LYS A 6 10.79 -12.77 -7.14
CA LYS A 6 11.68 -13.87 -6.67
C LYS A 6 11.88 -13.87 -5.15
N LYS A 7 11.77 -12.72 -4.49
CA LYS A 7 11.85 -12.59 -3.03
C LYS A 7 10.52 -12.91 -2.31
N ARG A 8 9.47 -13.25 -3.07
CA ARG A 8 8.15 -13.64 -2.59
C ARG A 8 7.55 -12.65 -1.57
N PRO A 9 7.42 -11.36 -1.92
CA PRO A 9 6.69 -10.43 -1.06
C PRO A 9 5.23 -10.87 -0.93
N GLU A 10 4.56 -10.45 0.14
CA GLU A 10 3.13 -10.73 0.34
C GLU A 10 2.29 -10.19 -0.82
N ARG A 11 2.67 -9.02 -1.35
CA ARG A 11 2.02 -8.36 -2.50
C ARG A 11 2.93 -7.35 -3.17
N ILE A 12 2.63 -6.98 -4.39
CA ILE A 12 3.24 -5.85 -5.10
C ILE A 12 2.17 -4.81 -5.38
N LEU A 13 2.39 -3.58 -4.92
CA LEU A 13 1.56 -2.42 -5.19
C LEU A 13 2.27 -1.51 -6.21
N LEU A 14 1.69 -1.41 -7.41
CA LEU A 14 2.18 -0.51 -8.45
C LEU A 14 1.65 0.91 -8.21
N ARG A 15 2.57 1.84 -7.98
CA ARG A 15 2.25 3.26 -7.80
C ARG A 15 3.07 4.10 -8.75
N GLU A 16 2.43 4.55 -9.82
CA GLU A 16 2.98 5.47 -10.81
C GLU A 16 2.06 6.69 -10.92
N LYS A 17 2.53 7.83 -10.41
CA LYS A 17 1.73 9.05 -10.31
C LYS A 17 1.69 9.87 -11.58
N ASP A 18 2.76 9.76 -12.38
CA ASP A 18 3.01 10.63 -13.51
C ASP A 18 2.45 10.05 -14.82
N LEU A 19 1.87 8.86 -14.74
CA LEU A 19 1.22 8.23 -15.89
C LEU A 19 -0.28 8.53 -15.92
N GLU A 20 -0.76 8.89 -17.10
CA GLU A 20 -2.18 8.93 -17.41
C GLU A 20 -2.80 7.51 -17.35
N GLN A 21 -4.09 7.41 -17.13
CA GLN A 21 -4.81 6.16 -16.89
C GLN A 21 -4.54 5.06 -17.92
N GLU A 22 -4.51 5.39 -19.21
CA GLU A 22 -4.22 4.40 -20.26
C GLU A 22 -2.80 3.84 -20.19
N ALA A 23 -1.81 4.73 -19.99
CA ALA A 23 -0.41 4.33 -19.89
C ALA A 23 -0.19 3.51 -18.62
N TYR A 24 -0.81 3.91 -17.50
CA TYR A 24 -0.81 3.15 -16.26
C TYR A 24 -1.44 1.76 -16.46
N THR A 25 -2.59 1.66 -17.12
CA THR A 25 -3.28 0.38 -17.37
C THR A 25 -2.42 -0.59 -18.21
N ARG A 26 -1.73 -0.07 -19.24
CA ARG A 26 -0.79 -0.88 -20.02
C ARG A 26 0.40 -1.38 -19.19
N LEU A 27 0.94 -0.53 -18.34
CA LEU A 27 2.03 -0.92 -17.43
C LEU A 27 1.52 -1.93 -16.39
N ALA A 28 0.36 -1.69 -15.80
CA ALA A 28 -0.27 -2.58 -14.83
C ALA A 28 -0.46 -4.00 -15.39
N GLY A 29 -0.92 -4.14 -16.64
CA GLY A 29 -1.02 -5.43 -17.31
C GLY A 29 0.31 -6.18 -17.38
N LYS A 30 1.39 -5.51 -17.79
CA LYS A 30 2.74 -6.11 -17.85
C LYS A 30 3.25 -6.53 -16.45
N VAL A 31 3.01 -5.70 -15.44
CA VAL A 31 3.41 -6.01 -14.06
C VAL A 31 2.60 -7.19 -13.52
N LYS A 32 1.30 -7.22 -13.80
CA LYS A 32 0.39 -8.31 -13.40
C LYS A 32 0.84 -9.65 -13.99
N GLU A 33 1.18 -9.71 -15.27
CA GLU A 33 1.70 -10.92 -15.92
C GLU A 33 2.96 -11.47 -15.22
N ILE A 34 3.86 -10.57 -14.78
CA ILE A 34 5.05 -10.99 -14.03
C ILE A 34 4.62 -11.52 -12.65
N CYS A 35 3.78 -10.79 -11.93
CA CYS A 35 3.30 -11.18 -10.61
C CYS A 35 2.63 -12.56 -10.64
N ASP A 36 1.80 -12.82 -11.66
CA ASP A 36 1.10 -14.10 -11.83
C ASP A 36 2.06 -15.28 -12.01
N ARG A 37 3.10 -15.11 -12.84
CA ARG A 37 4.14 -16.14 -13.02
C ARG A 37 4.81 -16.56 -11.70
N TYR A 38 4.93 -15.61 -10.74
CA TYR A 38 5.53 -15.86 -9.43
C TYR A 38 4.52 -16.09 -8.32
N GLN A 39 3.21 -16.08 -8.65
CA GLN A 39 2.11 -16.22 -7.68
C GLN A 39 2.15 -15.14 -6.57
N VAL A 40 2.55 -13.91 -6.92
CA VAL A 40 2.55 -12.75 -6.03
C VAL A 40 1.30 -11.91 -6.30
N PRO A 41 0.45 -11.63 -5.30
CA PRO A 41 -0.71 -10.78 -5.46
C PRO A 41 -0.33 -9.39 -5.98
N PHE A 42 -0.99 -8.94 -7.04
CA PHE A 42 -0.79 -7.64 -7.65
C PHE A 42 -1.87 -6.66 -7.26
N TYR A 43 -1.48 -5.46 -6.89
CA TYR A 43 -2.36 -4.37 -6.46
C TYR A 43 -2.12 -3.13 -7.31
N CYS A 44 -3.22 -2.50 -7.77
CA CYS A 44 -3.20 -1.21 -8.43
C CYS A 44 -3.27 -0.06 -7.42
N HIS A 45 -2.79 1.12 -7.82
CA HIS A 45 -2.95 2.35 -7.05
C HIS A 45 -3.80 3.35 -7.85
N THR A 46 -4.78 3.98 -7.20
CA THR A 46 -5.64 5.06 -7.72
C THR A 46 -6.58 4.67 -8.85
N TYR A 47 -6.12 4.01 -9.89
CA TYR A 47 -6.88 3.76 -11.11
C TYR A 47 -7.78 2.53 -11.02
N ARG A 48 -9.05 2.75 -10.68
CA ARG A 48 -10.09 1.73 -10.52
C ARG A 48 -10.25 0.85 -11.77
N GLU A 49 -10.35 1.50 -12.96
CA GLU A 49 -10.49 0.78 -14.22
C GLU A 49 -9.28 -0.14 -14.51
N ALA A 50 -8.08 0.29 -14.16
CA ALA A 50 -6.90 -0.54 -14.31
C ALA A 50 -6.97 -1.78 -13.41
N ALA A 51 -7.43 -1.62 -12.17
CA ALA A 51 -7.60 -2.73 -11.24
C ALA A 51 -8.62 -3.75 -11.76
N VAL A 52 -9.74 -3.29 -12.29
CA VAL A 52 -10.78 -4.15 -12.88
C VAL A 52 -10.27 -4.84 -14.16
N LYS A 53 -9.66 -4.08 -15.09
CA LYS A 53 -9.17 -4.62 -16.38
C LYS A 53 -8.04 -5.65 -16.21
N THR A 54 -7.22 -5.51 -15.19
CA THR A 54 -6.09 -6.41 -14.92
C THR A 54 -6.44 -7.53 -13.96
N GLU A 55 -7.68 -7.59 -13.47
CA GLU A 55 -8.09 -8.52 -12.42
C GLU A 55 -7.12 -8.48 -11.23
N ALA A 56 -6.76 -7.25 -10.80
CA ALA A 56 -5.86 -7.06 -9.68
C ALA A 56 -6.46 -7.65 -8.39
N ALA A 57 -5.61 -8.19 -7.51
CA ALA A 57 -6.05 -8.68 -6.21
C ALA A 57 -6.51 -7.53 -5.29
N GLY A 58 -6.04 -6.30 -5.54
CA GLY A 58 -6.44 -5.14 -4.76
C GLY A 58 -6.24 -3.81 -5.48
N LEU A 59 -6.91 -2.80 -4.93
CA LEU A 59 -6.82 -1.40 -5.31
C LEU A 59 -6.52 -0.56 -4.08
N HIS A 60 -5.46 0.24 -4.12
CA HIS A 60 -5.09 1.16 -3.05
C HIS A 60 -5.43 2.59 -3.42
N LEU A 61 -6.17 3.27 -2.57
CA LEU A 61 -6.69 4.61 -2.83
C LEU A 61 -6.14 5.64 -1.83
N PRO A 62 -5.86 6.87 -2.28
CA PRO A 62 -5.83 8.03 -1.37
C PRO A 62 -7.22 8.24 -0.75
N LEU A 63 -7.30 8.66 0.51
CA LEU A 63 -8.58 8.88 1.20
C LEU A 63 -9.57 9.81 0.45
N PRO A 64 -9.12 10.93 -0.15
CA PRO A 64 -10.03 11.76 -0.94
C PRO A 64 -10.66 11.03 -2.14
N VAL A 65 -9.93 10.10 -2.74
CA VAL A 65 -10.45 9.26 -3.84
C VAL A 65 -11.45 8.25 -3.31
N LEU A 66 -11.14 7.58 -2.19
CA LEU A 66 -12.08 6.65 -1.55
C LEU A 66 -13.41 7.33 -1.18
N ARG A 67 -13.35 8.57 -0.62
CA ARG A 67 -14.55 9.38 -0.34
C ARG A 67 -15.42 9.63 -1.57
N SER A 68 -14.80 9.90 -2.71
CA SER A 68 -15.52 10.27 -3.94
C SER A 68 -16.03 9.09 -4.74
N THR A 69 -15.36 7.93 -4.65
CA THR A 69 -15.69 6.77 -5.50
C THR A 69 -16.32 5.61 -4.75
N GLY A 70 -16.22 5.57 -3.41
CA GLY A 70 -16.67 4.43 -2.62
C GLY A 70 -15.93 3.13 -2.97
N THR A 71 -16.50 2.01 -2.56
CA THR A 71 -15.97 0.65 -2.81
C THR A 71 -16.89 -0.21 -3.67
N GLU A 72 -18.04 0.32 -4.09
CA GLU A 72 -19.04 -0.42 -4.88
C GLU A 72 -18.47 -0.88 -6.22
N ASP A 73 -19.02 -1.94 -6.77
CA ASP A 73 -18.69 -2.52 -8.09
C ASP A 73 -17.25 -3.04 -8.27
N LEU A 74 -16.48 -3.18 -7.19
CA LEU A 74 -15.13 -3.77 -7.23
C LEU A 74 -15.12 -5.30 -7.06
N GLY A 75 -16.26 -5.88 -6.73
CA GLY A 75 -16.39 -7.34 -6.58
C GLY A 75 -15.47 -7.88 -5.50
N LYS A 76 -14.47 -8.68 -5.90
CA LYS A 76 -13.50 -9.32 -4.98
C LYS A 76 -12.18 -8.56 -4.83
N ILE A 77 -12.06 -7.39 -5.47
CA ILE A 77 -10.84 -6.56 -5.39
C ILE A 77 -10.78 -5.93 -3.99
N ALA A 78 -9.77 -6.28 -3.21
CA ALA A 78 -9.57 -5.69 -1.88
C ALA A 78 -9.22 -4.19 -1.98
N VAL A 79 -9.92 -3.34 -1.23
CA VAL A 79 -9.71 -1.88 -1.25
C VAL A 79 -8.90 -1.44 -0.06
N GLY A 80 -7.73 -0.87 -0.30
CA GLY A 80 -6.89 -0.27 0.74
C GLY A 80 -6.90 1.24 0.70
N CYS A 81 -6.58 1.87 1.83
CA CYS A 81 -6.50 3.32 1.92
C CYS A 81 -5.22 3.79 2.62
N SER A 82 -4.62 4.87 2.08
CA SER A 82 -3.54 5.60 2.75
C SER A 82 -4.10 6.50 3.83
N VAL A 83 -3.56 6.43 5.06
CA VAL A 83 -3.99 7.21 6.21
C VAL A 83 -2.83 7.89 6.93
N HIS A 84 -3.10 9.09 7.46
CA HIS A 84 -2.12 9.95 8.11
C HIS A 84 -2.56 10.47 9.48
N SER A 85 -3.73 10.05 9.95
CA SER A 85 -4.24 10.29 11.31
C SER A 85 -5.14 9.13 11.74
N VAL A 86 -5.46 9.07 13.03
CA VAL A 86 -6.44 8.10 13.56
C VAL A 86 -7.82 8.34 12.96
N GLN A 87 -8.23 9.59 12.85
CA GLN A 87 -9.52 9.98 12.25
C GLN A 87 -9.63 9.53 10.79
N GLU A 88 -8.53 9.68 10.00
CA GLU A 88 -8.49 9.15 8.63
C GLU A 88 -8.61 7.63 8.58
N ALA A 89 -8.07 6.93 9.57
CA ALA A 89 -8.15 5.48 9.65
C ALA A 89 -9.59 5.00 9.96
N GLU A 90 -10.23 5.63 10.93
CA GLU A 90 -11.64 5.37 11.28
C GLU A 90 -12.55 5.65 10.08
N GLU A 91 -12.37 6.81 9.44
CA GLU A 91 -13.13 7.18 8.26
C GLU A 91 -12.94 6.21 7.08
N ALA A 92 -11.70 5.78 6.80
CA ALA A 92 -11.43 4.82 5.73
C ALA A 92 -12.08 3.46 6.01
N ALA A 93 -12.17 3.04 7.29
CA ALA A 93 -12.88 1.85 7.70
C ALA A 93 -14.40 1.99 7.49
N ASP A 94 -14.98 3.13 7.88
CA ASP A 94 -16.41 3.43 7.71
C ASP A 94 -16.80 3.50 6.22
N LEU A 95 -15.90 3.93 5.36
CA LEU A 95 -16.07 3.95 3.90
C LEU A 95 -15.89 2.58 3.23
N GLY A 96 -15.70 1.50 4.00
CA GLY A 96 -15.62 0.14 3.48
C GLY A 96 -14.23 -0.27 2.99
N GLY A 97 -13.17 0.34 3.50
CA GLY A 97 -11.80 -0.13 3.26
C GLY A 97 -11.56 -1.51 3.88
N ASP A 98 -10.79 -2.36 3.19
CA ASP A 98 -10.42 -3.71 3.66
C ASP A 98 -9.07 -3.72 4.41
N TYR A 99 -8.19 -2.75 4.14
CA TYR A 99 -6.90 -2.59 4.83
C TYR A 99 -6.40 -1.14 4.75
N LEU A 100 -5.49 -0.78 5.64
CA LEU A 100 -4.91 0.55 5.70
C LEU A 100 -3.39 0.51 5.51
N ILE A 101 -2.85 1.57 4.88
CA ILE A 101 -1.41 1.85 4.90
C ILE A 101 -1.19 3.16 5.64
N ALA A 102 -0.58 3.06 6.82
CA ALA A 102 -0.34 4.19 7.72
C ALA A 102 1.08 4.74 7.55
N GLY A 103 1.23 6.04 7.37
CA GLY A 103 2.56 6.63 7.20
C GLY A 103 2.63 8.14 7.19
N HIS A 104 3.86 8.65 7.12
CA HIS A 104 5.13 7.92 7.11
C HIS A 104 5.64 7.72 8.54
N ILE A 105 6.13 6.54 8.83
CA ILE A 105 6.45 6.16 10.21
C ILE A 105 7.85 6.63 10.62
N TYR A 106 8.83 6.48 9.74
CA TYR A 106 10.21 6.91 9.97
C TYR A 106 10.62 8.00 8.99
N ALA A 107 11.71 8.71 9.28
CA ALA A 107 12.26 9.73 8.39
C ALA A 107 12.57 9.13 7.00
N THR A 108 12.24 9.85 5.95
CA THR A 108 12.41 9.41 4.56
C THR A 108 12.72 10.57 3.63
N GLU A 109 13.59 10.33 2.68
CA GLU A 109 13.95 11.30 1.64
C GLU A 109 12.74 11.77 0.80
N CYS A 110 11.72 10.90 0.67
CA CYS A 110 10.49 11.23 -0.06
C CYS A 110 9.61 12.29 0.62
N LYS A 111 9.86 12.60 1.91
CA LYS A 111 9.10 13.57 2.72
C LYS A 111 10.05 14.32 3.67
N LYS A 112 11.14 14.89 3.14
CA LYS A 112 12.20 15.57 3.93
C LYS A 112 11.68 16.70 4.82
N ASP A 113 10.68 17.43 4.34
CA ASP A 113 10.16 18.62 5.02
C ASP A 113 9.06 18.31 6.05
N LEU A 114 8.72 17.04 6.23
CA LEU A 114 7.70 16.62 7.18
C LEU A 114 8.31 15.72 8.27
N PRO A 115 8.05 15.99 9.56
CA PRO A 115 8.48 15.09 10.61
C PRO A 115 7.79 13.73 10.50
N PRO A 116 8.48 12.62 10.79
CA PRO A 116 7.87 11.31 10.81
C PRO A 116 6.81 11.23 11.91
N ARG A 117 5.72 10.52 11.65
CA ARG A 117 4.63 10.35 12.61
C ARG A 117 4.99 9.42 13.76
N GLY A 118 5.95 8.53 13.53
CA GLY A 118 6.50 7.64 14.54
C GLY A 118 5.63 6.40 14.83
N VAL A 119 6.22 5.52 15.62
CA VAL A 119 5.61 4.25 16.01
C VAL A 119 4.42 4.45 16.95
N LYS A 120 4.40 5.56 17.72
CA LYS A 120 3.26 5.89 18.58
C LYS A 120 1.98 6.11 17.77
N PHE A 121 2.06 6.92 16.71
CA PHE A 121 0.94 7.10 15.77
C PHE A 121 0.48 5.77 15.17
N LEU A 122 1.41 4.92 14.74
CA LEU A 122 1.06 3.61 14.19
C LEU A 122 0.28 2.75 15.19
N LYS A 123 0.72 2.74 16.45
CA LYS A 123 0.02 2.04 17.53
C LYS A 123 -1.40 2.56 17.73
N GLU A 124 -1.57 3.88 17.76
CA GLU A 124 -2.89 4.52 17.92
C GLU A 124 -3.82 4.13 16.76
N VAL A 125 -3.34 4.14 15.52
CA VAL A 125 -4.11 3.67 14.34
C VAL A 125 -4.48 2.20 14.47
N CYS A 126 -3.54 1.32 14.82
CA CYS A 126 -3.82 -0.11 14.98
C CYS A 126 -4.84 -0.41 16.10
N GLN A 127 -4.93 0.45 17.10
CA GLN A 127 -5.89 0.31 18.22
C GLN A 127 -7.27 0.86 17.89
N ALA A 128 -7.36 1.82 16.96
CA ALA A 128 -8.60 2.50 16.61
C ALA A 128 -9.47 1.71 15.62
N VAL A 129 -8.87 0.84 14.82
CA VAL A 129 -9.59 0.07 13.79
C VAL A 129 -9.34 -1.42 13.90
N SER A 130 -10.29 -2.23 13.44
CA SER A 130 -10.15 -3.69 13.34
C SER A 130 -9.53 -4.16 12.02
N LEU A 131 -9.29 -3.25 11.07
CA LEU A 131 -8.70 -3.56 9.79
C LEU A 131 -7.21 -3.88 9.89
N PRO A 132 -6.66 -4.72 9.00
CA PRO A 132 -5.21 -4.87 8.85
C PRO A 132 -4.54 -3.54 8.54
N VAL A 133 -3.54 -3.15 9.35
CA VAL A 133 -2.77 -1.91 9.17
C VAL A 133 -1.34 -2.27 8.77
N TYR A 134 -0.91 -1.73 7.64
CA TYR A 134 0.48 -1.83 7.17
C TYR A 134 1.19 -0.51 7.38
N ALA A 135 2.45 -0.57 7.77
CA ALA A 135 3.28 0.62 7.98
C ALA A 135 4.08 0.98 6.74
N ILE A 136 4.20 2.27 6.43
CA ILE A 136 5.03 2.77 5.33
C ILE A 136 5.85 4.00 5.73
N GLY A 137 6.95 4.21 5.03
CA GLY A 137 7.78 5.41 5.09
C GLY A 137 9.00 5.28 5.97
N GLY A 138 10.18 5.34 5.33
CA GLY A 138 11.47 5.21 5.99
C GLY A 138 11.77 3.83 6.54
N ILE A 139 11.00 2.82 6.17
CA ILE A 139 11.21 1.43 6.59
C ILE A 139 12.23 0.79 5.64
N ARG A 140 13.21 0.14 6.24
CA ARG A 140 14.29 -0.58 5.57
C ARG A 140 14.15 -2.09 5.81
N LEU A 141 14.88 -2.89 5.05
CA LEU A 141 15.05 -4.33 5.29
C LEU A 141 15.97 -4.58 6.51
N ASP A 142 15.64 -3.93 7.63
CA ASP A 142 16.30 -4.05 8.92
C ASP A 142 15.38 -4.78 9.89
N GLN A 143 15.82 -5.93 10.37
CA GLN A 143 15.01 -6.79 11.22
C GLN A 143 14.54 -6.10 12.50
N VAL A 144 15.41 -5.34 13.15
CA VAL A 144 15.07 -4.64 14.41
C VAL A 144 14.01 -3.57 14.17
N GLN A 145 14.11 -2.83 13.06
CA GLN A 145 13.13 -1.82 12.70
C GLN A 145 11.78 -2.47 12.36
N ILE A 146 11.79 -3.58 11.61
CA ILE A 146 10.58 -4.33 11.26
C ILE A 146 9.90 -4.88 12.52
N GLU A 147 10.65 -5.55 13.39
CA GLU A 147 10.12 -6.11 14.64
C GLU A 147 9.49 -5.03 15.54
N LYS A 148 10.13 -3.86 15.69
CA LYS A 148 9.57 -2.72 16.43
C LYS A 148 8.27 -2.21 15.80
N THR A 149 8.17 -2.25 14.49
CA THR A 149 6.99 -1.81 13.75
C THR A 149 5.84 -2.81 13.92
N LEU A 150 6.12 -4.11 13.86
CA LEU A 150 5.12 -5.16 14.06
C LEU A 150 4.65 -5.24 15.52
N ALA A 151 5.54 -5.01 16.48
CA ALA A 151 5.24 -5.11 17.92
C ALA A 151 4.14 -4.14 18.40
N VAL A 152 3.81 -3.10 17.63
CA VAL A 152 2.74 -2.16 17.99
C VAL A 152 1.40 -2.46 17.34
N GLY A 153 1.30 -3.59 16.62
CA GLY A 153 0.05 -4.10 16.05
C GLY A 153 -0.05 -4.00 14.53
N ALA A 154 0.99 -3.52 13.84
CA ALA A 154 0.99 -3.54 12.38
C ALA A 154 1.00 -4.99 11.84
N MET A 155 0.19 -5.26 10.82
CA MET A 155 0.13 -6.56 10.14
C MET A 155 1.38 -6.80 9.29
N GLY A 156 2.01 -5.74 8.79
CA GLY A 156 3.18 -5.82 7.94
C GLY A 156 3.79 -4.46 7.63
N VAL A 157 4.81 -4.46 6.79
CA VAL A 157 5.53 -3.25 6.37
C VAL A 157 5.55 -3.12 4.85
N CYS A 158 5.49 -1.88 4.36
CA CYS A 158 5.67 -1.55 2.96
C CYS A 158 7.05 -0.94 2.74
N ILE A 159 7.83 -1.53 1.84
CA ILE A 159 9.17 -1.07 1.49
C ILE A 159 9.14 -0.55 0.05
N MET A 160 9.62 0.66 -0.17
CA MET A 160 9.65 1.28 -1.49
C MET A 160 11.07 1.54 -1.97
N SER A 161 11.84 2.35 -1.27
CA SER A 161 13.14 2.82 -1.76
C SER A 161 14.13 1.68 -2.02
N GLU A 162 14.25 0.73 -1.09
CA GLU A 162 15.10 -0.45 -1.28
C GLU A 162 14.55 -1.43 -2.32
N ALA A 163 13.22 -1.47 -2.49
CA ALA A 163 12.60 -2.26 -3.56
C ALA A 163 12.96 -1.75 -4.95
N MET A 164 13.10 -0.42 -5.12
CA MET A 164 13.48 0.21 -6.39
C MET A 164 14.96 -0.02 -6.76
N THR A 165 15.82 -0.30 -5.79
CA THR A 165 17.26 -0.56 -5.98
C THR A 165 17.59 -2.05 -5.94
N CYS A 166 16.56 -2.92 -5.92
CA CYS A 166 16.76 -4.36 -5.89
C CYS A 166 17.37 -4.85 -7.19
N GLU A 167 18.63 -5.28 -7.14
CA GLU A 167 19.31 -5.88 -8.28
C GLU A 167 18.70 -7.24 -8.65
N PRO A 168 18.82 -7.64 -9.94
CA PRO A 168 18.24 -8.88 -10.44
C PRO A 168 18.82 -10.16 -9.79
#